data_293c08b0c8d9df01c896c2b071a5d91d
#
_entry.id   293c08b0c8d9df01c896c2b071a5d91d
#
_cell.length_a   1.000
_cell.length_b   1.000
_cell.length_c   1.000
_cell.angle_alpha   90.00
_cell.angle_beta   90.00
_cell.angle_gamma   90.00
#
_symmetry.space_group_name_H-M   'P 1'
#
loop_
_entity.id
_entity.type
_entity.pdbx_description
1 polymer ?
#
loop_
_entity_poly.entity_id
_entity_poly.type
_entity_poly.pdbx_seq_one_letter_code
_entity_poly.pdbx_strand_id
1 'polypeptide(L)'
;MTKNIFITAVAVLLSVALCPLWAQNVSEDCKVGEFSAINLRSVGNIIFTQSDTYSCRMEGPFEYVDKTKVTVKGETLVIEYKQKNVKNVKNLTFYITAPDLKSVKIDGVGNFNAKYNFQTRWSGKL
;
A
#
# COMPACT_ATOMS: atom_id res chain seq x y z
N MET A 1 -24.86 -34.86 -9.48
CA MET A 1 -23.67 -34.54 -9.87
C MET A 1 -23.30 -33.11 -10.00
N THR A 2 -23.35 -32.50 -11.21
CA THR A 2 -22.93 -31.11 -11.33
C THR A 2 -23.76 -30.16 -10.50
N LYS A 3 -25.03 -30.46 -10.28
CA LYS A 3 -25.90 -29.61 -9.48
C LYS A 3 -25.43 -29.47 -8.04
N ASN A 4 -24.91 -30.54 -7.48
CA ASN A 4 -24.42 -30.52 -6.10
C ASN A 4 -23.20 -29.63 -5.94
N ILE A 5 -22.37 -29.61 -6.97
CA ILE A 5 -21.18 -28.77 -6.97
C ILE A 5 -21.58 -27.30 -6.99
N PHE A 6 -22.60 -26.95 -7.80
CA PHE A 6 -23.07 -25.57 -7.86
C PHE A 6 -23.65 -25.10 -6.52
N ILE A 7 -24.40 -25.96 -5.88
CA ILE A 7 -25.00 -25.62 -4.59
C ILE A 7 -23.91 -25.33 -3.56
N THR A 8 -22.85 -26.16 -3.55
CA THR A 8 -21.75 -25.96 -2.63
C THR A 8 -21.03 -24.64 -2.90
N ALA A 9 -20.81 -24.30 -4.16
CA ALA A 9 -20.16 -23.06 -4.53
C ALA A 9 -20.98 -21.84 -4.09
N VAL A 10 -22.28 -21.91 -4.26
CA VAL A 10 -23.18 -20.81 -3.86
C VAL A 10 -23.12 -20.63 -2.35
N ALA A 11 -23.11 -21.72 -1.60
CA ALA A 11 -23.05 -21.64 -0.14
C ALA A 11 -21.76 -20.95 0.33
N VAL A 12 -20.64 -21.26 -0.31
CA VAL A 12 -19.37 -20.62 0.03
C VAL A 12 -19.41 -19.13 -0.27
N LEU A 13 -19.97 -18.75 -1.40
CA LEU A 13 -20.10 -17.35 -1.75
C LEU A 13 -20.97 -16.59 -0.75
N LEU A 14 -22.05 -17.20 -0.31
CA LEU A 14 -22.90 -16.57 0.69
C LEU A 14 -22.18 -16.35 2.01
N SER A 15 -21.34 -17.30 2.40
CA SER A 15 -20.55 -17.15 3.62
C SER A 15 -19.61 -15.95 3.55
N VAL A 16 -18.95 -15.75 2.40
CA VAL A 16 -18.08 -14.60 2.20
C VAL A 16 -18.89 -13.30 2.22
N ALA A 17 -20.09 -13.32 1.66
CA ALA A 17 -20.93 -12.14 1.59
C ALA A 17 -21.43 -11.65 2.96
N LEU A 18 -21.34 -12.48 4.00
CA LEU A 18 -21.73 -12.06 5.34
C LEU A 18 -20.75 -11.10 5.98
N CYS A 19 -19.53 -11.03 5.49
CA CYS A 19 -18.53 -10.12 6.03
C CYS A 19 -18.65 -8.74 5.38
N PRO A 20 -18.77 -7.65 6.17
CA PRO A 20 -18.83 -6.32 5.59
C PRO A 20 -17.52 -5.99 4.88
N LEU A 21 -17.61 -5.58 3.64
CA LEU A 21 -16.43 -5.30 2.83
C LEU A 21 -15.61 -4.15 3.41
N TRP A 22 -16.27 -3.11 3.89
CA TRP A 22 -15.59 -1.92 4.40
C TRP A 22 -14.81 -2.18 5.69
N ALA A 23 -15.11 -3.26 6.40
CA ALA A 23 -14.38 -3.63 7.63
C ALA A 23 -13.26 -4.62 7.36
N GLN A 24 -13.12 -5.13 6.13
CA GLN A 24 -12.09 -6.10 5.80
C GLN A 24 -10.79 -5.42 5.43
N ASN A 25 -9.69 -6.10 5.72
CA ASN A 25 -8.40 -5.69 5.20
C ASN A 25 -8.32 -6.10 3.74
N VAL A 26 -7.90 -5.17 2.92
CA VAL A 26 -7.74 -5.38 1.49
C VAL A 26 -6.34 -4.98 1.07
N SER A 27 -5.95 -5.44 -0.08
CA SER A 27 -4.67 -5.10 -0.68
C SER A 27 -4.95 -4.52 -2.06
N GLU A 28 -4.39 -3.35 -2.34
CA GLU A 28 -4.59 -2.68 -3.61
C GLU A 28 -3.26 -2.28 -4.22
N ASP A 29 -3.07 -2.67 -5.48
CA ASP A 29 -1.89 -2.26 -6.23
C ASP A 29 -2.12 -0.89 -6.81
N CYS A 30 -1.16 0.01 -6.60
CA CYS A 30 -1.22 1.36 -7.13
C CYS A 30 -0.37 1.45 -8.38
N LYS A 31 -0.88 2.09 -9.42
CA LYS A 31 -0.10 2.30 -10.62
C LYS A 31 0.88 3.43 -10.38
N VAL A 32 2.16 3.14 -10.49
CA VAL A 32 3.20 4.13 -10.28
C VAL A 32 4.20 4.06 -11.42
N GLY A 33 4.74 5.21 -11.78
CA GLY A 33 5.87 5.27 -12.70
C GLY A 33 7.17 5.26 -11.93
N GLU A 34 8.20 5.80 -12.52
CA GLU A 34 9.51 5.87 -11.89
C GLU A 34 9.54 6.97 -10.84
N PHE A 35 10.15 6.65 -9.70
CA PHE A 35 10.31 7.60 -8.62
C PHE A 35 11.62 7.31 -7.89
N SER A 36 12.18 8.30 -7.23
CA SER A 36 13.39 8.13 -6.42
C SER A 36 13.23 8.72 -5.02
N ALA A 37 12.05 9.23 -4.71
CA ALA A 37 11.74 9.79 -3.40
C ALA A 37 10.34 9.40 -2.99
N ILE A 38 10.11 9.37 -1.68
CA ILE A 38 8.79 9.07 -1.12
C ILE A 38 8.40 10.20 -0.18
N ASN A 39 7.16 10.65 -0.28
CA ASN A 39 6.60 11.62 0.65
C ASN A 39 5.30 11.05 1.22
N LEU A 40 5.32 10.67 2.48
CA LEU A 40 4.13 10.19 3.17
C LEU A 40 3.45 11.35 3.86
N ARG A 41 2.28 11.74 3.35
CA ARG A 41 1.49 12.84 3.90
C ARG A 41 0.23 12.36 4.61
N SER A 42 0.19 11.08 4.93
CA SER A 42 -0.94 10.47 5.62
C SER A 42 -0.43 9.66 6.80
N VAL A 43 -1.20 8.68 7.23
CA VAL A 43 -0.82 7.81 8.35
C VAL A 43 -0.60 6.41 7.83
N GLY A 44 0.52 5.82 8.16
CA GLY A 44 0.79 4.44 7.75
C GLY A 44 2.25 4.06 7.92
N ASN A 45 2.53 2.80 7.63
CA ASN A 45 3.88 2.27 7.68
C ASN A 45 4.35 1.98 6.27
N ILE A 46 5.58 2.36 5.97
CA ILE A 46 6.18 2.09 4.67
C ILE A 46 7.20 0.98 4.83
N ILE A 47 7.06 -0.05 4.03
CA ILE A 47 8.04 -1.12 3.93
C ILE A 47 8.60 -1.05 2.52
N PHE A 48 9.85 -0.61 2.43
CA PHE A 48 10.52 -0.47 1.15
C PHE A 48 11.43 -1.67 0.92
N THR A 49 11.36 -2.23 -0.27
CA THR A 49 12.24 -3.32 -0.68
C THR A 49 12.88 -2.91 -2.00
N GLN A 50 14.18 -3.00 -2.06
CA GLN A 50 14.89 -2.71 -3.30
C GLN A 50 14.61 -3.80 -4.33
N SER A 51 14.28 -3.38 -5.54
CA SER A 51 13.92 -4.29 -6.61
C SER A 51 14.15 -3.58 -7.94
N ASP A 52 14.28 -4.33 -9.01
CA ASP A 52 14.43 -3.76 -10.34
C ASP A 52 13.17 -3.10 -10.86
N THR A 53 12.06 -3.29 -10.18
CA THR A 53 10.78 -2.75 -10.63
C THR A 53 10.24 -1.71 -9.67
N TYR A 54 9.44 -0.80 -10.20
CA TYR A 54 8.74 0.21 -9.41
C TYR A 54 7.35 -0.30 -9.09
N SER A 55 7.01 -0.35 -7.81
CA SER A 55 5.67 -0.78 -7.43
C SER A 55 5.27 -0.16 -6.10
N CYS A 56 3.97 -0.13 -5.89
CA CYS A 56 3.38 0.31 -4.63
C CYS A 56 2.11 -0.47 -4.39
N ARG A 57 2.00 -1.05 -3.21
CA ARG A 57 0.80 -1.76 -2.81
C ARG A 57 0.38 -1.25 -1.43
N MET A 58 -0.89 -0.88 -1.29
CA MET A 58 -1.44 -0.51 0.01
C MET A 58 -2.22 -1.68 0.59
N GLU A 59 -2.11 -1.85 1.90
CA GLU A 59 -2.82 -2.92 2.60
C GLU A 59 -3.40 -2.37 3.89
N GLY A 60 -4.65 -2.68 4.15
CA GLY A 60 -5.31 -2.25 5.36
C GLY A 60 -6.82 -2.30 5.20
N PRO A 61 -7.57 -1.73 6.16
CA PRO A 61 -9.03 -1.70 6.05
C PRO A 61 -9.48 -0.98 4.79
N PHE A 62 -10.45 -1.55 4.11
CA PHE A 62 -10.93 -1.01 2.84
C PHE A 62 -11.32 0.47 2.97
N GLU A 63 -11.95 0.84 4.07
CA GLU A 63 -12.38 2.21 4.30
C GLU A 63 -11.23 3.21 4.13
N TYR A 64 -10.06 2.88 4.66
CA TYR A 64 -8.92 3.78 4.60
C TYR A 64 -8.13 3.64 3.32
N VAL A 65 -8.06 2.43 2.77
CA VAL A 65 -7.43 2.23 1.47
C VAL A 65 -8.16 3.04 0.40
N ASP A 66 -9.50 3.02 0.44
CA ASP A 66 -10.32 3.75 -0.52
C ASP A 66 -10.12 5.27 -0.43
N LYS A 67 -9.77 5.79 0.74
CA LYS A 67 -9.57 7.22 0.97
C LYS A 67 -8.15 7.70 0.70
N THR A 68 -7.27 6.81 0.34
CA THR A 68 -5.86 7.14 0.15
C THR A 68 -5.54 7.23 -1.34
N LYS A 69 -4.76 8.24 -1.68
CA LYS A 69 -4.33 8.48 -3.05
C LYS A 69 -2.82 8.35 -3.13
N VAL A 70 -2.34 7.59 -4.10
CA VAL A 70 -0.92 7.42 -4.35
C VAL A 70 -0.63 7.90 -5.76
N THR A 71 0.24 8.90 -5.87
CA THR A 71 0.60 9.47 -7.16
C THR A 71 2.10 9.72 -7.22
N VAL A 72 2.62 9.85 -8.44
CA VAL A 72 4.01 10.25 -8.64
C VAL A 72 4.00 11.66 -9.21
N LYS A 73 4.63 12.58 -8.49
CA LYS A 73 4.79 13.97 -8.91
C LYS A 73 6.26 14.25 -9.09
N GLY A 74 6.67 14.44 -10.35
CA GLY A 74 8.09 14.52 -10.67
C GLY A 74 8.73 13.18 -10.37
N GLU A 75 9.69 13.16 -9.47
CA GLU A 75 10.36 11.94 -9.04
C GLU A 75 9.93 11.49 -7.66
N THR A 76 8.84 12.04 -7.11
CA THR A 76 8.42 11.75 -5.76
C THR A 76 7.11 10.98 -5.77
N LEU A 77 7.11 9.84 -5.08
CA LEU A 77 5.89 9.09 -4.82
C LEU A 77 5.19 9.74 -3.63
N VAL A 78 4.02 10.31 -3.88
CA VAL A 78 3.25 11.03 -2.85
C VAL A 78 2.08 10.18 -2.40
N ILE A 79 2.01 9.93 -1.12
CA ILE A 79 0.91 9.19 -0.49
C ILE A 79 0.13 10.18 0.37
N GLU A 80 -1.12 10.40 0.02
CA GLU A 80 -1.95 11.39 0.71
C GLU A 80 -3.39 10.95 0.72
N TYR A 81 -4.21 11.63 1.50
CA TYR A 81 -5.64 11.36 1.49
C TYR A 81 -6.32 12.07 0.33
N LYS A 82 -7.38 11.47 -0.18
CA LYS A 82 -8.21 12.10 -1.21
C LYS A 82 -8.98 13.29 -0.66
N GLN A 83 -9.25 13.29 0.64
CA GLN A 83 -9.98 14.34 1.33
C GLN A 83 -9.17 14.85 2.51
N LYS A 84 -9.43 16.10 2.90
CA LYS A 84 -8.64 16.74 3.95
C LYS A 84 -8.99 16.30 5.37
N ASN A 85 -10.18 15.76 5.59
CA ASN A 85 -10.68 15.51 6.93
C ASN A 85 -10.76 14.02 7.27
N VAL A 86 -9.75 13.26 6.91
CA VAL A 86 -9.71 11.85 7.27
C VAL A 86 -9.05 11.73 8.64
N LYS A 87 -9.75 11.12 9.58
CA LYS A 87 -9.29 10.98 10.95
C LYS A 87 -9.25 9.50 11.35
N ASN A 88 -8.42 9.22 12.34
CA ASN A 88 -8.35 7.90 12.96
C ASN A 88 -7.97 6.78 12.02
N VAL A 89 -7.14 7.08 11.04
CA VAL A 89 -6.63 6.09 10.11
C VAL A 89 -5.60 5.24 10.83
N LYS A 90 -5.76 3.93 10.74
CA LYS A 90 -4.87 2.99 11.42
C LYS A 90 -4.55 1.81 10.50
N ASN A 91 -3.42 1.18 10.76
CA ASN A 91 -3.08 -0.12 10.17
C ASN A 91 -2.95 -0.13 8.65
N LEU A 92 -2.64 1.01 8.05
CA LEU A 92 -2.28 1.02 6.63
C LEU A 92 -0.80 0.71 6.50
N THR A 93 -0.48 -0.15 5.56
CA THR A 93 0.90 -0.50 5.24
C THR A 93 1.10 -0.31 3.75
N PHE A 94 2.21 0.31 3.39
CA PHE A 94 2.56 0.56 2.00
C PHE A 94 3.81 -0.25 1.67
N TYR A 95 3.67 -1.20 0.76
CA TYR A 95 4.79 -2.02 0.28
C TYR A 95 5.29 -1.41 -1.02
N ILE A 96 6.45 -0.85 -0.97
CA ILE A 96 7.00 -0.06 -2.07
C ILE A 96 8.31 -0.68 -2.53
N THR A 97 8.47 -0.80 -3.84
CA THR A 97 9.74 -1.26 -4.42
C THR A 97 10.22 -0.26 -5.45
N ALA A 98 11.52 -0.16 -5.56
CA ALA A 98 12.19 0.65 -6.57
C ALA A 98 13.67 0.24 -6.63
N PRO A 99 14.35 0.54 -7.75
CA PRO A 99 15.77 0.22 -7.84
C PRO A 99 16.65 1.08 -6.93
N ASP A 100 16.25 2.32 -6.73
CA ASP A 100 17.04 3.26 -5.93
C ASP A 100 16.11 4.26 -5.25
N LEU A 101 16.38 4.53 -3.99
CA LEU A 101 15.60 5.48 -3.21
C LEU A 101 16.54 6.51 -2.62
N LYS A 102 16.36 7.76 -3.02
CA LYS A 102 17.27 8.84 -2.63
C LYS A 102 16.81 9.57 -1.36
N SER A 103 15.50 9.67 -1.15
CA SER A 103 15.00 10.40 0.02
C SER A 103 13.63 9.92 0.42
N VAL A 104 13.34 10.07 1.71
CA VAL A 104 12.03 9.77 2.28
C VAL A 104 11.65 10.92 3.19
N LYS A 105 10.45 11.44 3.01
CA LYS A 105 9.91 12.48 3.86
C LYS A 105 8.59 12.03 4.43
N ILE A 106 8.43 12.16 5.73
CA ILE A 106 7.18 11.81 6.40
C ILE A 106 6.58 13.08 6.98
N ASP A 107 5.55 13.59 6.33
CA ASP A 107 4.82 14.78 6.79
C ASP A 107 3.61 14.41 7.65
N GLY A 108 3.33 13.12 7.76
CA GLY A 108 2.24 12.61 8.58
C GLY A 108 2.76 11.82 9.76
N VAL A 109 2.11 10.69 10.03
CA VAL A 109 2.49 9.81 11.13
C VAL A 109 2.76 8.42 10.57
N GLY A 110 3.92 7.88 10.87
CA GLY A 110 4.23 6.54 10.40
C GLY A 110 5.67 6.17 10.58
N ASN A 111 5.98 4.97 10.16
CA ASN A 111 7.34 4.43 10.23
C ASN A 111 7.80 4.07 8.83
N PHE A 112 9.10 4.08 8.66
CA PHE A 112 9.74 3.68 7.42
C PHE A 112 10.75 2.60 7.71
N ASN A 113 10.61 1.45 7.03
CA ASN A 113 11.56 0.35 7.11
C ASN A 113 12.04 0.03 5.71
N ALA A 114 13.33 -0.09 5.55
CA ALA A 114 13.92 -0.37 4.24
C ALA A 114 14.68 -1.68 4.28
N LYS A 115 14.50 -2.47 3.22
CA LYS A 115 15.25 -3.70 3.01
C LYS A 115 16.05 -3.57 1.73
N TYR A 116 17.35 -3.65 1.85
CA TYR A 116 18.25 -3.51 0.72
C TYR A 116 18.98 -4.81 0.45
N ASN A 117 19.27 -5.02 -0.81
CA ASN A 117 20.12 -6.12 -1.22
C ASN A 117 21.54 -5.82 -0.79
N PHE A 118 22.21 -6.80 -0.20
CA PHE A 118 23.60 -6.62 0.25
C PHE A 118 24.54 -6.27 -0.88
N GLN A 119 24.25 -6.70 -2.08
CA GLN A 119 25.11 -6.44 -3.23
C GLN A 119 25.01 -5.02 -3.72
N THR A 120 24.01 -4.29 -3.28
CA THR A 120 23.82 -2.92 -3.70
C THR A 120 24.45 -1.98 -2.69
N ARG A 121 25.20 -1.06 -3.18
CA ARG A 121 25.83 -0.09 -2.33
C ARG A 121 24.81 0.90 -1.81
N TRP A 122 24.71 0.99 -0.53
CA TRP A 122 23.79 1.90 0.14
C TRP A 122 24.60 2.82 1.04
N SER A 123 24.39 4.12 0.92
CA SER A 123 25.15 5.09 1.68
C SER A 123 24.70 5.23 3.13
N GLY A 124 23.59 4.66 3.48
CA GLY A 124 23.11 4.69 4.84
C GLY A 124 22.57 6.01 5.31
N LYS A 125 22.17 6.85 4.40
CA LYS A 125 21.73 8.20 4.75
C LYS A 125 20.27 8.41 4.44
N LEU A 126 19.47 7.95 5.30
CA LEU A 126 18.06 8.26 5.26
C LEU A 126 17.67 9.02 6.50
#